data_779eb4a7f8ea7e79d2cdbd4c8dd55594
#
_entry.id   779eb4a7f8ea7e79d2cdbd4c8dd55594
#
_cell.length_a   1.000
_cell.length_b   1.000
_cell.length_c   1.000
_cell.angle_alpha   90.00
_cell.angle_beta   90.00
_cell.angle_gamma   90.00
#
_symmetry.space_group_name_H-M   'P 1'
#
loop_
_entity.id
_entity.type
_entity.pdbx_description
1 polymer ?
#
loop_
_entity_poly.entity_id
_entity_poly.type
_entity_poly.pdbx_seq_one_letter_code
_entity_poly.pdbx_strand_id
1 'polypeptide(L)'
;FGNARNHLLDLLPNDIDWIINLDVDEVLGDGWRAHLEAVPNDGSVNRARYTYTWNWEEYIHSEDGSIDIQGTIARGKPGLIYQGDKITRRFSHRWMNAVHEVNITQSGHQELQGQCGLRIYHFADNTKSRSSYLPLLLLDVEENPDNDRNVYYCARELMFYGRTQESVEMFKRHLLMPSSVWAPERAFSMRYIAKQSPEEREKWLLRGCGEYPWGRELWVDLAQHYYDIGNWEGCYFAASRALSLTNRGDLYLTEAVMWGWLPHDLLAIAAHRLGRHQIALEHGYKALGHAPHDKRLSDNMFFYKNAVSMADVVIPTKDNIAGLRRVVNQLLQDQKVDNIFVICDGQEAFDRLDDINDKKVKKVMTSGEFNIHKAWNFGFNLSKTGNHVFFLNDDVYLNENCVSHLVAELDRDDSIGLICPQYSALAQDRVVTDTCRGRYDGTGGMAGFAMMLASDLTDYRFPEELQLWWGDDHLVDHVVDKGRKCLITSKARCVHEHSVTINKVPNDELARIVNLDKEKYDQQKRAR
;
A
#
# COMPACT_ATOMS: atom_id res chain seq x y z
N PHE A 1 26.31 34.78 -9.45
CA PHE A 1 25.66 34.48 -10.73
C PHE A 1 24.67 35.56 -11.15
N GLY A 2 23.90 36.20 -10.25
CA GLY A 2 22.95 37.26 -10.58
C GLY A 2 23.57 38.41 -11.41
N ASN A 3 24.76 38.88 -11.04
CA ASN A 3 25.48 39.90 -11.79
C ASN A 3 25.85 39.45 -13.23
N ALA A 4 26.25 38.19 -13.41
CA ALA A 4 26.56 37.65 -14.74
C ALA A 4 25.29 37.57 -15.61
N ARG A 5 24.16 37.14 -15.06
CA ARG A 5 22.85 37.12 -15.74
C ARG A 5 22.43 38.55 -16.14
N ASN A 6 22.58 39.51 -15.22
CA ASN A 6 22.25 40.90 -15.50
C ASN A 6 23.14 41.49 -16.61
N HIS A 7 24.45 41.17 -16.63
CA HIS A 7 25.34 41.59 -17.70
C HIS A 7 24.87 41.03 -19.05
N LEU A 8 24.47 39.75 -19.12
CA LEU A 8 23.89 39.16 -20.32
C LEU A 8 22.61 39.88 -20.75
N LEU A 9 21.72 40.22 -19.80
CA LEU A 9 20.51 41.00 -20.09
C LEU A 9 20.86 42.37 -20.72
N ASP A 10 21.92 43.02 -20.28
CA ASP A 10 22.34 44.33 -20.80
C ASP A 10 22.87 44.28 -22.23
N LEU A 11 23.42 43.14 -22.65
CA LEU A 11 23.90 42.90 -24.00
C LEU A 11 22.80 42.58 -25.04
N LEU A 12 21.58 42.29 -24.58
CA LEU A 12 20.49 41.96 -25.49
C LEU A 12 20.00 43.18 -26.26
N PRO A 13 19.61 43.04 -27.55
CA PRO A 13 19.02 44.09 -28.37
C PRO A 13 17.74 44.70 -27.71
N ASN A 14 17.47 45.94 -28.05
CA ASN A 14 16.32 46.66 -27.44
C ASN A 14 14.96 46.26 -28.03
N ASP A 15 14.94 45.60 -29.16
CA ASP A 15 13.77 45.16 -29.89
C ASP A 15 13.28 43.76 -29.49
N ILE A 16 13.84 43.21 -28.41
CA ILE A 16 13.39 41.95 -27.80
C ILE A 16 12.21 42.19 -26.88
N ASP A 17 11.12 41.46 -27.08
CA ASP A 17 9.92 41.51 -26.24
C ASP A 17 10.05 40.64 -24.98
N TRP A 18 10.42 39.36 -25.17
CA TRP A 18 10.46 38.37 -24.10
C TRP A 18 11.85 37.74 -23.93
N ILE A 19 12.20 37.44 -22.71
CA ILE A 19 13.43 36.77 -22.33
C ILE A 19 13.09 35.46 -21.66
N ILE A 20 13.61 34.35 -22.16
CA ILE A 20 13.61 33.05 -21.52
C ILE A 20 14.99 32.83 -20.91
N ASN A 21 15.10 32.79 -19.60
CA ASN A 21 16.36 32.49 -18.92
C ASN A 21 16.46 30.98 -18.69
N LEU A 22 17.41 30.33 -19.37
CA LEU A 22 17.66 28.88 -19.22
C LEU A 22 19.01 28.63 -18.57
N ASP A 23 19.08 27.60 -17.75
CA ASP A 23 20.31 26.98 -17.31
C ASP A 23 20.76 25.91 -18.32
N VAL A 24 22.03 25.53 -18.32
CA VAL A 24 22.59 24.58 -19.33
C VAL A 24 22.02 23.16 -19.21
N ASP A 25 21.38 22.86 -18.10
CA ASP A 25 20.71 21.60 -17.78
C ASP A 25 19.17 21.69 -17.88
N GLU A 26 18.67 22.73 -18.56
CA GLU A 26 17.25 22.92 -18.83
C GLU A 26 16.92 22.78 -20.32
N VAL A 27 15.78 22.15 -20.60
CA VAL A 27 15.27 21.88 -21.95
C VAL A 27 13.87 22.46 -22.12
N LEU A 28 13.66 23.20 -23.20
CA LEU A 28 12.35 23.71 -23.61
C LEU A 28 11.50 22.56 -24.16
N GLY A 29 10.25 22.51 -23.76
CA GLY A 29 9.26 21.60 -24.33
C GLY A 29 8.86 21.96 -25.73
N ASP A 30 8.34 20.99 -26.47
CA ASP A 30 7.91 21.18 -27.87
C ASP A 30 6.81 22.26 -27.95
N GLY A 31 6.85 23.02 -29.05
CA GLY A 31 5.88 24.10 -29.28
C GLY A 31 6.06 25.34 -28.40
N TRP A 32 7.16 25.45 -27.65
CA TRP A 32 7.45 26.54 -26.72
C TRP A 32 7.22 27.94 -27.32
N ARG A 33 7.60 28.15 -28.61
CA ARG A 33 7.46 29.44 -29.29
C ARG A 33 5.97 29.84 -29.41
N ALA A 34 5.10 28.95 -29.87
CA ALA A 34 3.68 29.21 -30.02
C ALA A 34 3.01 29.51 -28.64
N HIS A 35 3.46 28.83 -27.59
CA HIS A 35 2.98 29.08 -26.21
C HIS A 35 3.42 30.47 -25.70
N LEU A 36 4.63 30.92 -26.04
CA LEU A 36 5.11 32.24 -25.65
C LEU A 36 4.42 33.34 -26.45
N GLU A 37 4.23 33.16 -27.76
CA GLU A 37 3.54 34.10 -28.64
C GLU A 37 2.05 34.26 -28.29
N ALA A 38 1.46 33.27 -27.61
CA ALA A 38 0.07 33.36 -27.11
C ALA A 38 -0.05 34.24 -25.84
N VAL A 39 1.04 34.60 -25.17
CA VAL A 39 1.01 35.50 -24.00
C VAL A 39 0.69 36.92 -24.48
N PRO A 40 -0.25 37.64 -23.85
CA PRO A 40 -0.62 39.00 -24.28
C PRO A 40 0.56 39.94 -24.42
N ASN A 41 0.61 40.68 -25.55
CA ASN A 41 1.64 41.67 -25.87
C ASN A 41 1.14 43.11 -25.74
N ASP A 42 0.15 43.35 -24.88
CA ASP A 42 -0.52 44.62 -24.64
C ASP A 42 -0.04 45.35 -23.35
N GLY A 43 1.00 44.83 -22.73
CA GLY A 43 1.54 45.37 -21.48
C GLY A 43 0.83 44.84 -20.24
N SER A 44 -0.21 44.00 -20.38
CA SER A 44 -0.91 43.40 -19.23
C SER A 44 -0.15 42.30 -18.52
N VAL A 45 0.94 41.79 -19.14
CA VAL A 45 1.80 40.73 -18.57
C VAL A 45 3.28 41.10 -18.76
N ASN A 46 4.05 41.05 -17.67
CA ASN A 46 5.52 41.23 -17.73
C ASN A 46 6.29 40.01 -17.15
N ARG A 47 5.61 39.07 -16.50
CA ARG A 47 6.13 37.75 -16.11
C ARG A 47 5.20 36.65 -16.62
N ALA A 48 5.69 35.74 -17.44
CA ALA A 48 4.95 34.58 -17.91
C ALA A 48 5.27 33.37 -17.01
N ARG A 49 4.26 32.88 -16.31
CA ARG A 49 4.36 31.67 -15.47
C ARG A 49 4.23 30.44 -16.36
N TYR A 50 5.12 29.48 -16.21
CA TYR A 50 5.19 28.27 -17.03
C TYR A 50 5.32 27.03 -16.15
N THR A 51 5.00 25.86 -16.70
CA THR A 51 5.19 24.59 -15.98
C THR A 51 6.66 24.20 -15.97
N TYR A 52 7.24 24.05 -14.79
CA TYR A 52 8.62 23.65 -14.58
C TYR A 52 8.71 22.26 -13.93
N THR A 53 9.34 21.30 -14.63
CA THR A 53 9.65 19.99 -14.07
C THR A 53 11.06 20.03 -13.50
N TRP A 54 11.16 20.08 -12.16
CA TRP A 54 12.43 20.25 -11.45
C TRP A 54 13.27 18.98 -11.41
N ASN A 55 12.63 17.81 -11.24
CA ASN A 55 13.32 16.53 -11.19
C ASN A 55 12.41 15.40 -11.69
N TRP A 56 12.97 14.21 -11.79
CA TRP A 56 12.31 13.02 -12.27
C TRP A 56 12.41 11.91 -11.22
N GLU A 57 11.33 11.19 -11.00
CA GLU A 57 11.31 9.97 -10.18
C GLU A 57 11.85 8.79 -11.01
N GLU A 58 11.57 8.77 -12.31
CA GLU A 58 12.08 7.78 -13.24
C GLU A 58 12.66 8.46 -14.48
N TYR A 59 13.92 8.15 -14.78
CA TYR A 59 14.60 8.50 -16.01
C TYR A 59 14.54 7.35 -17.01
N ILE A 60 14.43 7.66 -18.29
CA ILE A 60 14.66 6.68 -19.36
C ILE A 60 16.14 6.76 -19.73
N HIS A 61 16.78 5.62 -19.84
CA HIS A 61 18.20 5.50 -20.17
C HIS A 61 18.39 4.93 -21.56
N SER A 62 19.42 5.43 -22.27
CA SER A 62 19.93 4.89 -23.52
C SER A 62 20.72 3.59 -23.26
N GLU A 63 21.05 2.85 -24.32
CA GLU A 63 21.82 1.59 -24.23
C GLU A 63 23.23 1.77 -23.60
N ASP A 64 23.82 2.94 -23.69
CA ASP A 64 25.09 3.28 -23.07
C ASP A 64 24.99 3.72 -21.59
N GLY A 65 23.77 3.71 -21.03
CA GLY A 65 23.49 4.11 -19.66
C GLY A 65 23.33 5.62 -19.43
N SER A 66 23.48 6.46 -20.47
CA SER A 66 23.21 7.88 -20.38
C SER A 66 21.69 8.17 -20.29
N ILE A 67 21.32 9.35 -19.81
CA ILE A 67 19.91 9.76 -19.77
C ILE A 67 19.43 10.05 -21.19
N ASP A 68 18.41 9.32 -21.64
CA ASP A 68 17.63 9.67 -22.83
C ASP A 68 16.67 10.82 -22.49
N ILE A 69 17.07 12.04 -22.81
CA ILE A 69 16.31 13.26 -22.51
C ILE A 69 14.91 13.20 -23.15
N GLN A 70 14.83 12.88 -24.45
CA GLN A 70 13.56 12.85 -25.17
C GLN A 70 12.67 11.69 -24.70
N GLY A 71 13.24 10.53 -24.48
CA GLY A 71 12.54 9.39 -23.89
C GLY A 71 12.01 9.70 -22.49
N THR A 72 12.79 10.39 -21.65
CA THR A 72 12.39 10.81 -20.31
C THR A 72 11.25 11.83 -20.35
N ILE A 73 11.31 12.85 -21.22
CA ILE A 73 10.21 13.81 -21.40
C ILE A 73 8.92 13.12 -21.83
N ALA A 74 9.01 12.12 -22.71
CA ALA A 74 7.85 11.43 -23.26
C ALA A 74 7.26 10.36 -22.34
N ARG A 75 8.08 9.65 -21.58
CA ARG A 75 7.70 8.40 -20.86
C ARG A 75 8.20 8.30 -19.42
N GLY A 76 9.12 9.17 -19.01
CA GLY A 76 9.64 9.23 -17.65
C GLY A 76 8.58 9.67 -16.66
N LYS A 77 8.83 9.42 -15.39
CA LYS A 77 7.93 9.85 -14.31
C LYS A 77 8.47 11.14 -13.68
N PRO A 78 7.79 12.28 -13.87
CA PRO A 78 8.20 13.53 -13.23
C PRO A 78 8.02 13.46 -11.70
N GLY A 79 8.98 14.03 -10.98
CA GLY A 79 8.94 14.17 -9.53
C GLY A 79 8.29 15.47 -9.09
N LEU A 80 9.09 16.52 -8.88
CA LEU A 80 8.60 17.83 -8.48
C LEU A 80 8.27 18.71 -9.69
N ILE A 81 7.01 19.16 -9.74
CA ILE A 81 6.52 20.10 -10.75
C ILE A 81 5.98 21.34 -10.04
N TYR A 82 6.32 22.53 -10.53
CA TYR A 82 5.78 23.80 -10.02
C TYR A 82 5.78 24.90 -11.12
N GLN A 83 5.21 26.06 -10.80
CA GLN A 83 5.18 27.19 -11.71
C GLN A 83 6.51 27.96 -11.69
N GLY A 84 7.21 27.95 -12.83
CA GLY A 84 8.46 28.66 -13.01
C GLY A 84 8.24 30.18 -13.25
N ASP A 85 9.29 30.97 -13.04
CA ASP A 85 9.26 32.44 -13.06
C ASP A 85 10.39 33.11 -13.88
N LYS A 86 11.14 32.32 -14.66
CA LYS A 86 12.31 32.78 -15.43
C LYS A 86 11.98 33.40 -16.80
N ILE A 87 10.70 33.56 -17.15
CA ILE A 87 10.25 34.16 -18.43
C ILE A 87 9.69 35.56 -18.15
N THR A 88 10.37 36.58 -18.61
CA THR A 88 10.05 37.99 -18.31
C THR A 88 10.15 38.90 -19.52
N ARG A 89 9.45 40.03 -19.48
CA ARG A 89 9.63 41.09 -20.46
C ARG A 89 11.01 41.75 -20.36
N ARG A 90 11.55 42.16 -21.49
CA ARG A 90 12.76 42.96 -21.56
C ARG A 90 12.60 44.22 -20.72
N PHE A 91 13.61 44.62 -19.94
CA PHE A 91 13.65 45.78 -19.04
C PHE A 91 12.74 45.76 -17.81
N SER A 92 11.89 44.74 -17.62
CA SER A 92 10.97 44.71 -16.47
C SER A 92 11.57 44.09 -15.20
N HIS A 93 12.59 43.23 -15.34
CA HIS A 93 13.14 42.44 -14.23
C HIS A 93 14.67 42.44 -14.20
N ARG A 94 15.23 42.15 -13.01
CA ARG A 94 16.67 41.95 -12.78
C ARG A 94 16.90 40.81 -11.81
N TRP A 95 18.05 40.16 -11.97
CA TRP A 95 18.47 39.08 -11.08
C TRP A 95 19.15 39.63 -9.83
N MET A 96 18.83 39.07 -8.68
CA MET A 96 19.42 39.35 -7.38
C MET A 96 20.03 38.08 -6.80
N ASN A 97 20.94 38.22 -5.83
CA ASN A 97 21.71 37.22 -5.10
C ASN A 97 22.85 36.56 -5.89
N ALA A 98 23.87 36.12 -5.17
CA ALA A 98 25.03 35.44 -5.74
C ALA A 98 24.69 33.98 -6.12
N VAL A 99 23.85 33.32 -5.33
CA VAL A 99 23.30 31.96 -5.56
C VAL A 99 21.82 31.95 -5.21
N HIS A 100 21.10 30.94 -5.70
CA HIS A 100 19.63 30.89 -5.61
C HIS A 100 18.99 32.19 -6.11
N GLU A 101 19.48 32.67 -7.24
CA GLU A 101 19.11 33.94 -7.81
C GLU A 101 17.60 34.03 -8.01
N VAL A 102 17.05 35.17 -7.71
CA VAL A 102 15.67 35.51 -7.98
C VAL A 102 15.60 36.62 -9.03
N ASN A 103 14.66 36.49 -9.94
CA ASN A 103 14.37 37.49 -10.93
C ASN A 103 13.28 38.41 -10.42
N ILE A 104 13.62 39.61 -9.94
CA ILE A 104 12.69 40.55 -9.32
C ILE A 104 12.34 41.69 -10.27
N THR A 105 11.14 42.23 -10.08
CA THR A 105 10.68 43.42 -10.82
C THR A 105 11.53 44.63 -10.46
N GLN A 106 11.98 45.38 -11.48
CA GLN A 106 12.76 46.58 -11.26
C GLN A 106 11.92 47.70 -10.62
N SER A 107 12.60 48.63 -9.95
CA SER A 107 11.98 49.85 -9.38
C SER A 107 11.19 50.59 -10.46
N GLY A 108 9.97 50.99 -10.13
CA GLY A 108 9.08 51.71 -11.05
C GLY A 108 8.20 50.79 -11.93
N HIS A 109 8.38 49.47 -11.86
CA HIS A 109 7.51 48.52 -12.52
C HIS A 109 6.64 47.77 -11.50
N GLN A 110 5.36 47.56 -11.84
CA GLN A 110 4.48 46.61 -11.12
C GLN A 110 4.65 45.23 -11.72
N GLU A 111 4.69 44.20 -10.88
CA GLU A 111 4.69 42.82 -11.37
C GLU A 111 3.29 42.43 -11.87
N LEU A 112 3.22 42.03 -13.14
CA LEU A 112 2.02 41.62 -13.83
C LEU A 112 2.22 40.19 -14.35
N GLN A 113 1.63 39.21 -13.66
CA GLN A 113 1.79 37.81 -13.97
C GLN A 113 0.72 37.31 -14.96
N GLY A 114 1.13 36.50 -15.94
CA GLY A 114 0.23 35.78 -16.85
C GLY A 114 0.63 34.31 -16.96
N GLN A 115 -0.31 33.49 -17.35
CA GLN A 115 -0.06 32.06 -17.59
C GLN A 115 0.48 31.84 -19.01
N CYS A 116 1.45 30.91 -19.13
CA CYS A 116 2.01 30.48 -20.40
C CYS A 116 1.97 28.94 -20.46
N GLY A 117 1.49 28.37 -21.56
CA GLY A 117 1.44 26.92 -21.76
C GLY A 117 2.81 26.25 -21.97
N LEU A 118 3.90 27.03 -21.93
CA LEU A 118 5.27 26.55 -22.09
C LEU A 118 5.69 25.62 -20.95
N ARG A 119 6.51 24.64 -21.28
CA ARG A 119 7.13 23.72 -20.31
C ARG A 119 8.64 23.82 -20.38
N ILE A 120 9.29 23.80 -19.23
CA ILE A 120 10.74 23.68 -19.09
C ILE A 120 11.03 22.44 -18.24
N TYR A 121 11.96 21.63 -18.70
CA TYR A 121 12.39 20.39 -18.06
C TYR A 121 13.83 20.53 -17.59
N HIS A 122 14.09 20.21 -16.34
CA HIS A 122 15.42 20.25 -15.76
C HIS A 122 16.00 18.85 -15.63
N PHE A 123 17.26 18.69 -16.02
CA PHE A 123 18.03 17.45 -15.96
C PHE A 123 19.28 17.68 -15.12
N ALA A 124 19.10 17.64 -13.79
CA ALA A 124 20.17 17.96 -12.85
C ALA A 124 21.42 17.10 -13.04
N ASP A 125 22.58 17.74 -13.16
CA ASP A 125 23.87 17.08 -13.11
C ASP A 125 24.24 16.79 -11.64
N ASN A 126 23.95 15.58 -11.18
CA ASN A 126 24.23 15.13 -9.82
C ASN A 126 25.73 14.95 -9.52
N THR A 127 26.61 15.09 -10.52
CA THR A 127 28.06 15.02 -10.36
C THR A 127 28.68 16.37 -10.00
N LYS A 128 27.95 17.48 -10.14
CA LYS A 128 28.43 18.82 -9.80
C LYS A 128 28.71 18.94 -8.30
N SER A 129 29.92 19.38 -7.96
CA SER A 129 30.26 19.73 -6.58
C SER A 129 29.46 20.93 -6.12
N ARG A 130 28.81 20.85 -4.97
CA ARG A 130 28.15 21.96 -4.30
C ARG A 130 29.09 22.80 -3.42
N SER A 131 30.39 22.50 -3.43
CA SER A 131 31.38 23.10 -2.51
C SER A 131 31.48 24.63 -2.56
N SER A 132 31.05 25.27 -3.67
CA SER A 132 31.04 26.73 -3.82
C SER A 132 29.78 27.41 -3.27
N TYR A 133 28.72 26.68 -2.97
CA TYR A 133 27.44 27.29 -2.58
C TYR A 133 27.48 27.93 -1.18
N LEU A 134 28.00 27.20 -0.19
CA LEU A 134 28.03 27.69 1.19
C LEU A 134 28.86 28.98 1.36
N PRO A 135 30.10 29.11 0.81
CA PRO A 135 30.84 30.35 0.89
C PRO A 135 30.10 31.55 0.28
N LEU A 136 29.42 31.36 -0.86
CA LEU A 136 28.66 32.41 -1.53
C LEU A 136 27.41 32.80 -0.73
N LEU A 137 26.71 31.84 -0.10
CA LEU A 137 25.55 32.11 0.75
C LEU A 137 25.96 32.86 2.03
N LEU A 138 27.10 32.51 2.61
CA LEU A 138 27.62 33.23 3.78
C LEU A 138 27.94 34.69 3.42
N LEU A 139 28.55 34.91 2.24
CA LEU A 139 28.81 36.27 1.72
C LEU A 139 27.49 37.02 1.48
N ASP A 140 26.50 36.38 0.82
CA ASP A 140 25.20 37.02 0.58
C ASP A 140 24.48 37.40 1.89
N VAL A 141 24.59 36.59 2.93
CA VAL A 141 24.02 36.91 4.27
C VAL A 141 24.78 38.04 4.99
N GLU A 142 26.08 38.14 4.74
CA GLU A 142 26.92 39.26 5.27
C GLU A 142 26.60 40.57 4.56
N GLU A 143 26.54 40.56 3.22
CA GLU A 143 26.26 41.75 2.39
C GLU A 143 24.80 42.19 2.47
N ASN A 144 23.85 41.27 2.68
CA ASN A 144 22.41 41.52 2.70
C ASN A 144 21.77 40.91 3.98
N PRO A 145 22.06 41.40 5.17
CA PRO A 145 21.69 40.79 6.44
C PRO A 145 20.17 40.71 6.68
N ASP A 146 19.38 41.54 6.00
CA ASP A 146 17.92 41.62 6.11
C ASP A 146 17.18 40.78 5.08
N ASN A 147 17.90 40.06 4.21
CA ASN A 147 17.33 39.17 3.21
C ASN A 147 17.04 37.80 3.85
N ASP A 148 15.79 37.56 4.22
CA ASP A 148 15.33 36.33 4.88
C ASP A 148 15.54 35.09 3.99
N ARG A 149 15.33 35.21 2.68
CA ARG A 149 15.57 34.13 1.74
C ARG A 149 17.04 33.65 1.75
N ASN A 150 18.01 34.57 1.76
CA ASN A 150 19.42 34.21 1.82
C ASN A 150 19.76 33.51 3.15
N VAL A 151 19.18 33.99 4.25
CA VAL A 151 19.31 33.37 5.58
C VAL A 151 18.74 31.95 5.60
N TYR A 152 17.55 31.75 5.02
CA TYR A 152 16.92 30.43 4.89
C TYR A 152 17.77 29.44 4.08
N TYR A 153 18.25 29.84 2.90
CA TYR A 153 19.09 28.96 2.07
C TYR A 153 20.46 28.69 2.69
N CYS A 154 21.06 29.69 3.35
CA CYS A 154 22.31 29.51 4.09
C CYS A 154 22.12 28.48 5.23
N ALA A 155 21.02 28.56 5.99
CA ALA A 155 20.70 27.59 7.03
C ALA A 155 20.56 26.17 6.48
N ARG A 156 19.90 25.99 5.33
CA ARG A 156 19.77 24.68 4.65
C ARG A 156 21.12 24.13 4.19
N GLU A 157 21.95 24.99 3.60
CA GLU A 157 23.27 24.55 3.12
C GLU A 157 24.18 24.16 4.30
N LEU A 158 24.16 24.91 5.40
CA LEU A 158 24.85 24.54 6.64
C LEU A 158 24.40 23.15 7.15
N MET A 159 23.11 22.85 7.08
CA MET A 159 22.58 21.52 7.43
C MET A 159 23.15 20.43 6.53
N PHE A 160 23.19 20.63 5.21
CA PHE A 160 23.75 19.65 4.26
C PHE A 160 25.26 19.44 4.45
N TYR A 161 25.98 20.45 4.94
CA TYR A 161 27.39 20.34 5.32
C TYR A 161 27.60 19.75 6.73
N GLY A 162 26.55 19.36 7.44
CA GLY A 162 26.65 18.79 8.78
C GLY A 162 27.02 19.82 9.87
N ARG A 163 26.97 21.14 9.56
CA ARG A 163 27.22 22.23 10.51
C ARG A 163 25.94 22.50 11.33
N THR A 164 25.51 21.50 12.09
CA THR A 164 24.19 21.41 12.74
C THR A 164 23.89 22.62 13.64
N GLN A 165 24.81 22.99 14.53
CA GLN A 165 24.57 24.08 15.46
C GLN A 165 24.36 25.42 14.72
N GLU A 166 25.22 25.73 13.77
CA GLU A 166 25.14 26.95 12.97
C GLU A 166 23.87 26.97 12.10
N SER A 167 23.50 25.83 11.53
CA SER A 167 22.27 25.68 10.78
C SER A 167 21.03 26.01 11.65
N VAL A 168 20.95 25.42 12.85
CA VAL A 168 19.83 25.67 13.79
C VAL A 168 19.77 27.14 14.21
N GLU A 169 20.91 27.77 14.51
CA GLU A 169 20.98 29.19 14.84
C GLU A 169 20.52 30.07 13.67
N MET A 170 20.93 29.73 12.46
CA MET A 170 20.54 30.46 11.26
C MET A 170 19.04 30.30 10.95
N PHE A 171 18.46 29.11 11.10
CA PHE A 171 17.01 28.93 11.00
C PHE A 171 16.24 29.70 12.08
N LYS A 172 16.73 29.75 13.32
CA LYS A 172 16.15 30.58 14.40
C LYS A 172 16.23 32.05 14.04
N ARG A 173 17.36 32.52 13.46
CA ARG A 173 17.49 33.89 12.95
C ARG A 173 16.43 34.17 11.88
N HIS A 174 16.27 33.28 10.87
CA HIS A 174 15.24 33.42 9.84
C HIS A 174 13.84 33.62 10.44
N LEU A 175 13.48 32.84 11.46
CA LEU A 175 12.16 32.93 12.11
C LEU A 175 11.94 34.27 12.86
N LEU A 176 12.99 34.97 13.23
CA LEU A 176 12.94 36.27 13.95
C LEU A 176 13.00 37.46 13.00
N MET A 177 13.31 37.29 11.73
CA MET A 177 13.42 38.37 10.75
C MET A 177 12.04 38.96 10.43
N PRO A 178 11.87 40.32 10.46
CA PRO A 178 10.62 40.96 10.07
C PRO A 178 10.20 40.70 8.62
N SER A 179 11.17 40.46 7.71
CA SER A 179 10.96 40.13 6.30
C SER A 179 10.46 38.72 6.10
N SER A 180 10.75 37.80 7.02
CA SER A 180 10.34 36.37 6.93
C SER A 180 8.84 36.24 7.27
N VAL A 181 7.99 36.54 6.29
CA VAL A 181 6.52 36.53 6.42
C VAL A 181 5.85 35.36 5.71
N TRP A 182 6.57 34.65 4.84
CA TRP A 182 6.00 33.54 4.08
C TRP A 182 5.90 32.27 4.93
N ALA A 183 4.68 31.97 5.36
CA ALA A 183 4.39 30.87 6.30
C ALA A 183 4.99 29.50 5.89
N PRO A 184 4.97 29.06 4.62
CA PRO A 184 5.60 27.81 4.23
C PRO A 184 7.10 27.74 4.54
N GLU A 185 7.92 28.75 4.18
CA GLU A 185 9.37 28.73 4.49
C GLU A 185 9.63 28.79 6.01
N ARG A 186 8.85 29.58 6.74
CA ARG A 186 8.91 29.63 8.22
C ARG A 186 8.64 28.28 8.84
N ALA A 187 7.58 27.59 8.40
CA ALA A 187 7.23 26.26 8.88
C ALA A 187 8.31 25.21 8.52
N PHE A 188 8.90 25.32 7.33
CA PHE A 188 10.00 24.44 6.95
C PHE A 188 11.30 24.75 7.72
N SER A 189 11.56 26.00 8.11
CA SER A 189 12.64 26.30 9.06
C SER A 189 12.43 25.58 10.40
N MET A 190 11.20 25.58 10.94
CA MET A 190 10.86 24.85 12.15
C MET A 190 11.04 23.32 11.96
N ARG A 191 10.62 22.79 10.80
CA ARG A 191 10.82 21.39 10.40
C ARG A 191 12.30 21.00 10.38
N TYR A 192 13.17 21.83 9.80
CA TYR A 192 14.61 21.58 9.76
C TYR A 192 15.28 21.71 11.13
N ILE A 193 14.83 22.63 11.98
CA ILE A 193 15.26 22.66 13.37
C ILE A 193 14.87 21.35 14.07
N ALA A 194 13.63 20.88 13.90
CA ALA A 194 13.14 19.63 14.48
C ALA A 194 13.97 18.41 14.06
N LYS A 195 14.38 18.35 12.78
CA LYS A 195 15.25 17.29 12.27
C LYS A 195 16.63 17.27 12.94
N GLN A 196 17.12 18.40 13.36
CA GLN A 196 18.45 18.59 13.93
C GLN A 196 18.47 18.70 15.47
N SER A 197 17.29 18.76 16.13
CA SER A 197 17.16 18.94 17.59
C SER A 197 16.23 17.86 18.15
N PRO A 198 16.71 16.62 18.37
CA PRO A 198 15.86 15.50 18.80
C PRO A 198 15.07 15.78 20.09
N GLU A 199 15.66 16.49 21.06
CA GLU A 199 15.05 16.80 22.35
C GLU A 199 13.88 17.80 22.24
N GLU A 200 13.87 18.64 21.21
CA GLU A 200 12.82 19.63 20.95
C GLU A 200 12.00 19.29 19.70
N ARG A 201 12.17 18.08 19.12
CA ARG A 201 11.58 17.70 17.83
C ARG A 201 10.07 17.92 17.79
N GLU A 202 9.34 17.38 18.76
CA GLU A 202 7.88 17.51 18.84
C GLU A 202 7.44 18.97 18.91
N LYS A 203 8.07 19.76 19.78
CA LYS A 203 7.79 21.19 19.96
C LYS A 203 7.89 21.97 18.65
N TRP A 204 8.98 21.73 17.89
CA TRP A 204 9.21 22.45 16.65
C TRP A 204 8.27 21.98 15.53
N LEU A 205 7.95 20.68 15.45
CA LEU A 205 6.98 20.14 14.49
C LEU A 205 5.58 20.67 14.76
N LEU A 206 5.13 20.70 16.01
CA LEU A 206 3.83 21.26 16.40
C LEU A 206 3.74 22.75 16.06
N ARG A 207 4.81 23.53 16.31
CA ARG A 207 4.85 24.94 15.89
C ARG A 207 4.77 25.09 14.38
N GLY A 208 5.49 24.26 13.62
CA GLY A 208 5.44 24.25 12.16
C GLY A 208 4.05 23.89 11.62
N CYS A 209 3.39 22.89 12.21
CA CYS A 209 2.00 22.54 11.89
C CYS A 209 1.02 23.71 12.19
N GLY A 210 1.27 24.48 13.25
CA GLY A 210 0.49 25.68 13.57
C GLY A 210 0.76 26.84 12.62
N GLU A 211 2.02 27.05 12.21
CA GLU A 211 2.43 28.11 11.28
C GLU A 211 1.88 27.86 9.86
N TYR A 212 1.95 26.60 9.39
CA TYR A 212 1.46 26.20 8.06
C TYR A 212 0.65 24.90 8.14
N PRO A 213 -0.64 24.96 8.56
CA PRO A 213 -1.49 23.79 8.77
C PRO A 213 -1.77 22.95 7.52
N TRP A 214 -1.50 23.49 6.34
CA TRP A 214 -1.70 22.87 5.04
C TRP A 214 -0.45 22.15 4.52
N GLY A 215 0.68 22.24 5.22
CA GLY A 215 1.93 21.55 4.89
C GLY A 215 1.88 20.08 5.31
N ARG A 216 1.55 19.20 4.36
CA ARG A 216 1.46 17.75 4.62
C ARG A 216 2.75 17.19 5.21
N GLU A 217 3.89 17.67 4.74
CA GLU A 217 5.23 17.26 5.15
C GLU A 217 5.45 17.37 6.67
N LEU A 218 4.94 18.46 7.28
CA LEU A 218 5.03 18.68 8.72
C LEU A 218 4.23 17.65 9.52
N TRP A 219 3.01 17.34 9.06
CA TRP A 219 2.16 16.33 9.69
C TRP A 219 2.72 14.92 9.54
N VAL A 220 3.36 14.61 8.39
CA VAL A 220 4.02 13.31 8.20
C VAL A 220 5.25 13.19 9.08
N ASP A 221 6.09 14.24 9.17
CA ASP A 221 7.26 14.23 10.08
C ASP A 221 6.82 14.12 11.56
N LEU A 222 5.70 14.74 11.94
CA LEU A 222 5.12 14.59 13.27
C LEU A 222 4.60 13.16 13.51
N ALA A 223 3.95 12.55 12.51
CA ALA A 223 3.53 11.16 12.58
C ALA A 223 4.73 10.21 12.72
N GLN A 224 5.80 10.45 11.96
CA GLN A 224 7.06 9.70 12.05
C GLN A 224 7.69 9.86 13.44
N HIS A 225 7.72 11.05 13.99
CA HIS A 225 8.20 11.27 15.36
C HIS A 225 7.42 10.45 16.38
N TYR A 226 6.08 10.49 16.31
CA TYR A 226 5.23 9.70 17.20
C TYR A 226 5.40 8.18 17.00
N TYR A 227 5.63 7.73 15.76
CA TYR A 227 5.99 6.35 15.48
C TYR A 227 7.30 5.97 16.18
N ASP A 228 8.35 6.81 16.06
CA ASP A 228 9.69 6.55 16.61
C ASP A 228 9.67 6.39 18.15
N ILE A 229 8.78 7.14 18.84
CA ILE A 229 8.64 7.07 20.30
C ILE A 229 7.52 6.13 20.77
N GLY A 230 6.83 5.42 19.86
CA GLY A 230 5.75 4.48 20.18
C GLY A 230 4.45 5.13 20.63
N ASN A 231 4.22 6.42 20.36
CA ASN A 231 2.95 7.10 20.61
C ASN A 231 1.99 6.84 19.45
N TRP A 232 1.25 5.72 19.53
CA TRP A 232 0.40 5.25 18.43
C TRP A 232 -0.81 6.15 18.19
N GLU A 233 -1.40 6.72 19.22
CA GLU A 233 -2.50 7.69 19.09
C GLU A 233 -2.04 8.97 18.38
N GLY A 234 -0.90 9.50 18.77
CA GLY A 234 -0.28 10.67 18.14
C GLY A 234 0.06 10.40 16.67
N CYS A 235 0.66 9.23 16.38
CA CYS A 235 0.98 8.79 15.03
C CYS A 235 -0.29 8.67 14.17
N TYR A 236 -1.32 8.01 14.68
CA TYR A 236 -2.61 7.87 14.01
C TYR A 236 -3.24 9.23 13.68
N PHE A 237 -3.28 10.13 14.66
CA PHE A 237 -3.83 11.47 14.47
C PHE A 237 -3.06 12.25 13.40
N ALA A 238 -1.74 12.34 13.52
CA ALA A 238 -0.91 13.14 12.64
C ALA A 238 -0.91 12.59 11.20
N ALA A 239 -0.82 11.26 11.01
CA ALA A 239 -0.92 10.62 9.70
C ALA A 239 -2.32 10.80 9.08
N SER A 240 -3.40 10.67 9.86
CA SER A 240 -4.76 10.93 9.39
C SER A 240 -4.92 12.38 8.95
N ARG A 241 -4.36 13.34 9.71
CA ARG A 241 -4.38 14.76 9.34
C ARG A 241 -3.60 15.00 8.05
N ALA A 242 -2.40 14.43 7.90
CA ALA A 242 -1.62 14.51 6.67
C ALA A 242 -2.43 14.02 5.45
N LEU A 243 -3.09 12.87 5.56
CA LEU A 243 -3.90 12.28 4.48
C LEU A 243 -5.17 13.06 4.15
N SER A 244 -5.71 13.84 5.09
CA SER A 244 -6.85 14.73 4.83
C SER A 244 -6.50 15.93 3.94
N LEU A 245 -5.21 16.23 3.79
CA LEU A 245 -4.70 17.31 2.94
C LEU A 245 -4.50 16.75 1.51
N THR A 246 -5.47 16.97 0.63
CA THR A 246 -5.46 16.42 -0.74
C THR A 246 -4.86 17.36 -1.78
N ASN A 247 -4.80 18.65 -1.49
CA ASN A 247 -4.21 19.64 -2.40
C ASN A 247 -2.71 19.78 -2.15
N ARG A 248 -1.89 19.27 -3.07
CA ARG A 248 -0.43 19.36 -3.00
C ARG A 248 0.08 20.79 -3.20
N GLY A 249 -0.66 21.63 -3.93
CA GLY A 249 -0.21 22.95 -4.34
C GLY A 249 1.01 22.90 -5.27
N ASP A 250 1.49 24.08 -5.67
CA ASP A 250 2.63 24.26 -6.57
C ASP A 250 3.89 24.73 -5.80
N LEU A 251 4.07 24.27 -4.58
CA LEU A 251 5.18 24.69 -3.72
C LEU A 251 6.43 23.84 -3.99
N TYR A 252 7.58 24.50 -4.15
CA TYR A 252 8.88 23.85 -4.28
C TYR A 252 9.34 23.09 -3.02
N LEU A 253 8.62 23.24 -1.90
CA LEU A 253 8.89 22.60 -0.62
C LEU A 253 8.26 21.21 -0.49
N THR A 254 7.51 20.73 -1.49
CA THR A 254 6.84 19.43 -1.45
C THR A 254 7.82 18.27 -1.68
N GLU A 255 7.64 17.18 -0.94
CA GLU A 255 8.43 15.95 -1.06
C GLU A 255 7.51 14.80 -1.51
N ALA A 256 7.85 14.12 -2.62
CA ALA A 256 6.98 13.10 -3.24
C ALA A 256 6.58 11.99 -2.28
N VAL A 257 7.51 11.49 -1.45
CA VAL A 257 7.26 10.41 -0.50
C VAL A 257 6.18 10.75 0.54
N MET A 258 6.05 12.04 0.91
CA MET A 258 5.03 12.53 1.84
C MET A 258 3.62 12.54 1.20
N TRP A 259 3.55 12.47 -0.13
CA TRP A 259 2.32 12.40 -0.93
C TRP A 259 2.05 11.00 -1.49
N GLY A 260 2.95 10.05 -1.24
CA GLY A 260 2.90 8.66 -1.63
C GLY A 260 2.59 7.71 -0.47
N TRP A 261 3.40 6.66 -0.36
CA TRP A 261 3.20 5.53 0.53
C TRP A 261 3.38 5.83 2.02
N LEU A 262 4.29 6.76 2.40
CA LEU A 262 4.73 6.94 3.80
C LEU A 262 3.60 7.28 4.78
N PRO A 263 2.72 8.28 4.53
CA PRO A 263 1.65 8.58 5.48
C PRO A 263 0.61 7.46 5.59
N HIS A 264 0.41 6.68 4.52
CA HIS A 264 -0.45 5.49 4.57
C HIS A 264 0.15 4.37 5.41
N ASP A 265 1.46 4.13 5.29
CA ASP A 265 2.16 3.13 6.09
C ASP A 265 2.16 3.49 7.58
N LEU A 266 2.49 4.74 7.93
CA LEU A 266 2.43 5.22 9.32
C LEU A 266 1.04 5.06 9.93
N LEU A 267 -0.01 5.40 9.16
CA LEU A 267 -1.39 5.24 9.61
C LEU A 267 -1.77 3.76 9.78
N ALA A 268 -1.36 2.90 8.84
CA ALA A 268 -1.64 1.47 8.92
C ALA A 268 -1.00 0.82 10.14
N ILE A 269 0.27 1.13 10.41
CA ILE A 269 0.98 0.60 11.59
C ILE A 269 0.31 1.10 12.88
N ALA A 270 0.05 2.41 12.99
CA ALA A 270 -0.59 2.98 14.17
C ALA A 270 -1.99 2.40 14.38
N ALA A 271 -2.81 2.29 13.34
CA ALA A 271 -4.13 1.68 13.40
C ALA A 271 -4.07 0.22 13.87
N HIS A 272 -3.12 -0.57 13.36
CA HIS A 272 -2.92 -1.95 13.80
C HIS A 272 -2.57 -2.03 15.29
N ARG A 273 -1.65 -1.20 15.76
CA ARG A 273 -1.25 -1.12 17.17
C ARG A 273 -2.40 -0.72 18.09
N LEU A 274 -3.35 0.07 17.58
CA LEU A 274 -4.55 0.52 18.30
C LEU A 274 -5.73 -0.45 18.16
N GLY A 275 -5.55 -1.63 17.56
CA GLY A 275 -6.63 -2.61 17.34
C GLY A 275 -7.63 -2.21 16.25
N ARG A 276 -7.35 -1.16 15.46
CA ARG A 276 -8.18 -0.69 14.34
C ARG A 276 -7.82 -1.42 13.05
N HIS A 277 -7.93 -2.75 13.06
CA HIS A 277 -7.34 -3.64 12.07
C HIS A 277 -7.88 -3.42 10.64
N GLN A 278 -9.17 -3.09 10.50
CA GLN A 278 -9.75 -2.82 9.18
C GLN A 278 -9.15 -1.56 8.53
N ILE A 279 -8.90 -0.51 9.31
CA ILE A 279 -8.23 0.70 8.85
C ILE A 279 -6.77 0.40 8.49
N ALA A 280 -6.11 -0.43 9.30
CA ALA A 280 -4.75 -0.87 9.03
C ALA A 280 -4.63 -1.60 7.69
N LEU A 281 -5.54 -2.53 7.42
CA LEU A 281 -5.60 -3.28 6.16
C LEU A 281 -5.84 -2.36 4.96
N GLU A 282 -6.82 -1.45 5.05
CA GLU A 282 -7.13 -0.50 3.98
C GLU A 282 -5.93 0.38 3.63
N HIS A 283 -5.29 0.97 4.65
CA HIS A 283 -4.15 1.85 4.43
C HIS A 283 -2.86 1.10 4.08
N GLY A 284 -2.70 -0.13 4.53
CA GLY A 284 -1.64 -1.03 4.08
C GLY A 284 -1.71 -1.29 2.58
N TYR A 285 -2.88 -1.58 2.03
CA TYR A 285 -3.07 -1.73 0.58
C TYR A 285 -2.77 -0.44 -0.19
N LYS A 286 -3.18 0.72 0.34
CA LYS A 286 -2.87 2.01 -0.29
C LYS A 286 -1.36 2.29 -0.31
N ALA A 287 -0.66 2.02 0.80
CA ALA A 287 0.79 2.15 0.86
C ALA A 287 1.48 1.23 -0.17
N LEU A 288 1.09 -0.04 -0.21
CA LEU A 288 1.62 -1.02 -1.16
C LEU A 288 1.30 -0.64 -2.62
N GLY A 289 0.12 -0.07 -2.89
CA GLY A 289 -0.25 0.44 -4.22
C GLY A 289 0.66 1.56 -4.72
N HIS A 290 1.18 2.40 -3.82
CA HIS A 290 2.17 3.43 -4.15
C HIS A 290 3.59 2.90 -4.33
N ALA A 291 3.95 1.79 -3.65
CA ALA A 291 5.27 1.19 -3.69
C ALA A 291 5.17 -0.35 -3.75
N PRO A 292 4.72 -0.91 -4.90
CA PRO A 292 4.35 -2.33 -5.02
C PRO A 292 5.53 -3.30 -4.86
N HIS A 293 6.76 -2.83 -5.01
CA HIS A 293 7.98 -3.63 -4.88
C HIS A 293 8.66 -3.48 -3.51
N ASP A 294 8.10 -2.70 -2.59
CA ASP A 294 8.64 -2.56 -1.23
C ASP A 294 8.30 -3.82 -0.42
N LYS A 295 9.35 -4.61 -0.14
CA LYS A 295 9.21 -5.88 0.60
C LYS A 295 8.65 -5.67 2.01
N ARG A 296 9.03 -4.61 2.72
CA ARG A 296 8.56 -4.33 4.08
C ARG A 296 7.07 -4.03 4.10
N LEU A 297 6.56 -3.25 3.15
CA LEU A 297 5.12 -2.99 3.01
C LEU A 297 4.36 -4.28 2.71
N SER A 298 4.89 -5.12 1.82
CA SER A 298 4.33 -6.44 1.53
C SER A 298 4.32 -7.35 2.76
N ASP A 299 5.44 -7.41 3.50
CA ASP A 299 5.54 -8.22 4.72
C ASP A 299 4.54 -7.74 5.81
N ASN A 300 4.30 -6.43 5.92
CA ASN A 300 3.33 -5.87 6.86
C ASN A 300 1.89 -6.29 6.55
N MET A 301 1.54 -6.55 5.27
CA MET A 301 0.19 -6.97 4.88
C MET A 301 -0.25 -8.26 5.57
N PHE A 302 0.68 -9.18 5.83
CA PHE A 302 0.37 -10.39 6.60
C PHE A 302 -0.26 -10.07 7.96
N PHE A 303 0.33 -9.13 8.71
CA PHE A 303 -0.19 -8.78 10.04
C PHE A 303 -1.57 -8.12 9.97
N TYR A 304 -1.80 -7.27 8.95
CA TYR A 304 -3.09 -6.59 8.78
C TYR A 304 -4.18 -7.54 8.31
N LYS A 305 -3.91 -8.42 7.34
CA LYS A 305 -4.83 -9.47 6.88
C LYS A 305 -5.17 -10.40 8.04
N ASN A 306 -4.16 -10.97 8.66
CA ASN A 306 -4.36 -11.94 9.74
C ASN A 306 -5.13 -11.37 10.93
N ALA A 307 -5.04 -10.08 11.20
CA ALA A 307 -5.81 -9.46 12.27
C ALA A 307 -7.33 -9.42 12.00
N VAL A 308 -7.75 -9.36 10.73
CA VAL A 308 -9.18 -9.28 10.32
C VAL A 308 -9.74 -10.59 9.78
N SER A 309 -8.91 -11.47 9.24
CA SER A 309 -9.33 -12.73 8.64
C SER A 309 -9.91 -13.67 9.68
N MET A 310 -11.01 -14.30 9.32
CA MET A 310 -11.73 -15.29 10.10
C MET A 310 -12.09 -16.49 9.21
N ALA A 311 -12.52 -17.58 9.81
CA ALA A 311 -13.03 -18.74 9.11
C ALA A 311 -14.42 -19.11 9.57
N ASP A 312 -15.29 -19.45 8.62
CA ASP A 312 -16.54 -20.14 8.85
C ASP A 312 -16.31 -21.63 8.61
N VAL A 313 -16.81 -22.46 9.50
CA VAL A 313 -16.66 -23.92 9.43
C VAL A 313 -17.98 -24.56 9.04
N VAL A 314 -17.94 -25.46 8.06
CA VAL A 314 -19.12 -26.20 7.59
C VAL A 314 -18.94 -27.69 7.92
N ILE A 315 -19.83 -28.24 8.74
CA ILE A 315 -19.77 -29.62 9.23
C ILE A 315 -21.07 -30.35 8.88
N PRO A 316 -21.09 -31.21 7.84
CA PRO A 316 -22.17 -32.14 7.65
C PRO A 316 -22.20 -33.20 8.76
N THR A 317 -23.37 -33.53 9.26
CA THR A 317 -23.52 -34.58 10.26
C THR A 317 -24.82 -35.41 10.07
N LYS A 318 -24.75 -36.67 10.38
CA LYS A 318 -25.88 -37.60 10.34
C LYS A 318 -26.00 -38.40 11.66
N ASP A 319 -25.02 -39.26 11.88
CA ASP A 319 -25.08 -40.25 12.97
C ASP A 319 -23.99 -40.09 14.04
N ASN A 320 -22.93 -39.34 13.75
CA ASN A 320 -21.75 -39.23 14.60
C ASN A 320 -21.82 -38.03 15.56
N ILE A 321 -22.86 -38.01 16.39
CA ILE A 321 -23.07 -36.88 17.33
C ILE A 321 -21.93 -36.73 18.35
N ALA A 322 -21.31 -37.83 18.78
CA ALA A 322 -20.20 -37.81 19.74
C ALA A 322 -18.93 -37.16 19.12
N GLY A 323 -18.61 -37.53 17.87
CA GLY A 323 -17.51 -36.91 17.13
C GLY A 323 -17.77 -35.43 16.85
N LEU A 324 -19.00 -35.10 16.39
CA LEU A 324 -19.39 -33.71 16.17
C LEU A 324 -19.21 -32.84 17.41
N ARG A 325 -19.67 -33.30 18.59
CA ARG A 325 -19.52 -32.53 19.84
C ARG A 325 -18.05 -32.24 20.17
N ARG A 326 -17.16 -33.21 19.95
CA ARG A 326 -15.73 -33.04 20.17
C ARG A 326 -15.16 -31.97 19.25
N VAL A 327 -15.41 -32.08 17.93
CA VAL A 327 -14.86 -31.13 16.96
C VAL A 327 -15.43 -29.74 17.15
N VAL A 328 -16.70 -29.60 17.45
CA VAL A 328 -17.33 -28.30 17.79
C VAL A 328 -16.66 -27.69 19.03
N ASN A 329 -16.44 -28.47 20.10
CA ASN A 329 -15.76 -27.97 21.30
C ASN A 329 -14.31 -27.53 21.01
N GLN A 330 -13.59 -28.21 20.13
CA GLN A 330 -12.24 -27.79 19.69
C GLN A 330 -12.29 -26.49 18.89
N LEU A 331 -13.24 -26.36 17.97
CA LEU A 331 -13.42 -25.17 17.13
C LEU A 331 -13.83 -23.93 17.95
N LEU A 332 -14.64 -24.09 18.99
CA LEU A 332 -15.04 -22.99 19.88
C LEU A 332 -13.88 -22.38 20.67
N GLN A 333 -12.77 -23.11 20.83
CA GLN A 333 -11.56 -22.60 21.48
C GLN A 333 -10.65 -21.84 20.51
N ASP A 334 -10.83 -22.00 19.20
CA ASP A 334 -9.99 -21.32 18.21
C ASP A 334 -10.52 -19.91 17.93
N GLN A 335 -9.66 -18.92 18.12
CA GLN A 335 -10.02 -17.49 18.01
C GLN A 335 -10.39 -17.09 16.58
N LYS A 336 -9.92 -17.83 15.58
CA LYS A 336 -10.15 -17.54 14.15
C LYS A 336 -11.46 -18.14 13.63
N VAL A 337 -12.21 -18.88 14.42
CA VAL A 337 -13.53 -19.38 14.07
C VAL A 337 -14.58 -18.31 14.33
N ASP A 338 -15.30 -17.88 13.28
CA ASP A 338 -16.42 -16.92 13.35
C ASP A 338 -17.75 -17.66 13.55
N ASN A 339 -18.12 -18.53 12.60
CA ASN A 339 -19.32 -19.36 12.69
C ASN A 339 -19.01 -20.84 12.43
N ILE A 340 -19.81 -21.71 13.03
CA ILE A 340 -19.82 -23.16 12.82
C ILE A 340 -21.21 -23.55 12.31
N PHE A 341 -21.30 -23.86 11.02
CA PHE A 341 -22.54 -24.32 10.39
C PHE A 341 -22.60 -25.83 10.47
N VAL A 342 -23.45 -26.35 11.35
CA VAL A 342 -23.72 -27.78 11.48
C VAL A 342 -24.91 -28.14 10.59
N ILE A 343 -24.66 -28.86 9.51
CA ILE A 343 -25.65 -29.24 8.51
C ILE A 343 -26.15 -30.66 8.83
N CYS A 344 -27.35 -30.73 9.43
CA CYS A 344 -27.95 -31.97 9.93
C CYS A 344 -28.71 -32.70 8.81
N ASP A 345 -28.34 -33.94 8.54
CA ASP A 345 -29.04 -34.81 7.59
C ASP A 345 -30.32 -35.41 8.22
N GLY A 346 -31.39 -34.60 8.23
CA GLY A 346 -32.71 -34.97 8.75
C GLY A 346 -32.98 -34.54 10.22
N GLN A 347 -34.23 -34.74 10.62
CA GLN A 347 -34.77 -34.29 11.92
C GLN A 347 -34.07 -34.96 13.09
N GLU A 348 -33.80 -36.24 13.03
CA GLU A 348 -33.19 -37.00 14.13
C GLU A 348 -31.79 -36.46 14.49
N ALA A 349 -30.96 -36.17 13.49
CA ALA A 349 -29.63 -35.55 13.69
C ALA A 349 -29.75 -34.16 14.31
N PHE A 350 -30.75 -33.38 13.88
CA PHE A 350 -30.99 -32.02 14.36
C PHE A 350 -31.42 -32.02 15.85
N ASP A 351 -32.36 -32.88 16.23
CA ASP A 351 -32.91 -32.94 17.59
C ASP A 351 -31.87 -33.39 18.63
N ARG A 352 -30.91 -34.24 18.21
CA ARG A 352 -29.83 -34.71 19.10
C ARG A 352 -28.79 -33.64 19.49
N LEU A 353 -28.92 -32.44 18.95
CA LEU A 353 -27.96 -31.33 19.16
C LEU A 353 -28.54 -30.19 20.02
N ASP A 354 -29.68 -30.39 20.69
CA ASP A 354 -30.38 -29.35 21.45
C ASP A 354 -29.56 -28.79 22.61
N ASP A 355 -28.60 -29.54 23.11
CA ASP A 355 -27.68 -29.13 24.18
C ASP A 355 -26.49 -28.29 23.69
N ILE A 356 -26.22 -28.21 22.37
CA ILE A 356 -25.19 -27.33 21.81
C ILE A 356 -25.80 -25.94 21.65
N ASN A 357 -25.53 -25.08 22.62
CA ASN A 357 -26.06 -23.73 22.66
C ASN A 357 -24.93 -22.69 22.76
N ASP A 358 -24.25 -22.44 21.66
CA ASP A 358 -23.25 -21.35 21.49
C ASP A 358 -23.65 -20.45 20.34
N LYS A 359 -23.42 -19.12 20.48
CA LYS A 359 -23.78 -18.13 19.47
C LYS A 359 -23.08 -18.34 18.12
N LYS A 360 -21.89 -18.94 18.14
CA LYS A 360 -21.13 -19.28 16.93
C LYS A 360 -21.70 -20.51 16.22
N VAL A 361 -22.43 -21.39 16.90
CA VAL A 361 -22.97 -22.62 16.31
C VAL A 361 -24.35 -22.38 15.71
N LYS A 362 -24.46 -22.64 14.41
CA LYS A 362 -25.68 -22.52 13.61
C LYS A 362 -26.10 -23.91 13.14
N LYS A 363 -27.15 -24.46 13.74
CA LYS A 363 -27.70 -25.75 13.32
C LYS A 363 -28.69 -25.54 12.18
N VAL A 364 -28.54 -26.31 11.13
CA VAL A 364 -29.40 -26.24 9.94
C VAL A 364 -29.79 -27.67 9.53
N MET A 365 -31.08 -27.91 9.30
CA MET A 365 -31.61 -29.19 8.86
C MET A 365 -31.76 -29.21 7.35
N THR A 366 -31.32 -30.31 6.71
CA THR A 366 -31.57 -30.61 5.32
C THR A 366 -32.69 -31.65 5.15
N SER A 367 -33.06 -31.92 3.90
CA SER A 367 -34.17 -32.83 3.54
C SER A 367 -33.93 -34.32 3.84
N GLY A 368 -32.78 -34.70 4.39
CA GLY A 368 -32.41 -36.09 4.67
C GLY A 368 -31.89 -36.86 3.45
N GLU A 369 -31.52 -36.15 2.38
CA GLU A 369 -30.80 -36.76 1.27
C GLU A 369 -29.32 -36.90 1.64
N PHE A 370 -28.83 -38.11 1.79
CA PHE A 370 -27.43 -38.39 2.09
C PHE A 370 -26.50 -37.94 0.95
N ASN A 371 -26.16 -36.67 0.95
CA ASN A 371 -25.28 -36.05 -0.05
C ASN A 371 -24.41 -34.98 0.63
N ILE A 372 -23.11 -35.29 0.77
CA ILE A 372 -22.15 -34.41 1.47
C ILE A 372 -21.92 -33.09 0.72
N HIS A 373 -21.95 -33.12 -0.62
CA HIS A 373 -21.67 -31.96 -1.46
C HIS A 373 -22.81 -30.94 -1.41
N LYS A 374 -24.08 -31.40 -1.37
CA LYS A 374 -25.22 -30.54 -1.09
C LYS A 374 -25.13 -29.89 0.29
N ALA A 375 -24.73 -30.66 1.31
CA ALA A 375 -24.56 -30.13 2.66
C ALA A 375 -23.42 -29.09 2.72
N TRP A 376 -22.28 -29.33 2.07
CA TRP A 376 -21.20 -28.37 1.98
C TRP A 376 -21.61 -27.08 1.22
N ASN A 377 -22.29 -27.21 0.09
CA ASN A 377 -22.83 -26.06 -0.63
C ASN A 377 -23.80 -25.24 0.21
N PHE A 378 -24.65 -25.92 0.98
CA PHE A 378 -25.62 -25.25 1.83
C PHE A 378 -24.90 -24.40 2.90
N GLY A 379 -23.95 -24.98 3.63
CA GLY A 379 -23.15 -24.26 4.60
C GLY A 379 -22.29 -23.15 3.98
N PHE A 380 -21.72 -23.38 2.80
CA PHE A 380 -20.96 -22.37 2.07
C PHE A 380 -21.84 -21.15 1.70
N ASN A 381 -23.09 -21.35 1.31
CA ASN A 381 -24.01 -20.26 1.03
C ASN A 381 -24.39 -19.43 2.27
N LEU A 382 -24.26 -20.01 3.47
CA LEU A 382 -24.49 -19.31 4.74
C LEU A 382 -23.24 -18.59 5.26
N SER A 383 -22.08 -18.91 4.71
CA SER A 383 -20.79 -18.34 5.15
C SER A 383 -20.73 -16.84 4.85
N LYS A 384 -20.08 -16.13 5.74
CA LYS A 384 -19.95 -14.68 5.67
C LYS A 384 -18.95 -14.28 4.57
N THR A 385 -19.34 -13.35 3.74
CA THR A 385 -18.44 -12.79 2.72
C THR A 385 -17.16 -12.23 3.38
N GLY A 386 -16.01 -12.66 2.86
CA GLY A 386 -14.69 -12.26 3.35
C GLY A 386 -14.08 -13.21 4.38
N ASN A 387 -14.83 -14.19 4.91
CA ASN A 387 -14.27 -15.27 5.71
C ASN A 387 -13.74 -16.41 4.81
N HIS A 388 -12.67 -17.08 5.25
CA HIS A 388 -12.28 -18.38 4.69
C HIS A 388 -13.35 -19.41 5.04
N VAL A 389 -13.50 -20.47 4.23
CA VAL A 389 -14.50 -21.51 4.50
C VAL A 389 -13.80 -22.85 4.72
N PHE A 390 -14.00 -23.41 5.90
CA PHE A 390 -13.41 -24.71 6.30
C PHE A 390 -14.46 -25.82 6.20
N PHE A 391 -14.34 -26.65 5.19
CA PHE A 391 -15.12 -27.87 5.02
C PHE A 391 -14.53 -28.99 5.90
N LEU A 392 -15.27 -29.45 6.87
CA LEU A 392 -14.79 -30.37 7.90
C LEU A 392 -15.79 -31.47 8.15
N ASN A 393 -15.33 -32.73 8.28
CA ASN A 393 -16.18 -33.83 8.70
C ASN A 393 -16.33 -33.90 10.22
N ASP A 394 -17.38 -34.59 10.69
CA ASP A 394 -17.71 -34.73 12.12
C ASP A 394 -16.89 -35.82 12.85
N ASP A 395 -16.02 -36.56 12.14
CA ASP A 395 -15.12 -37.59 12.65
C ASP A 395 -13.63 -37.19 12.61
N VAL A 396 -13.36 -35.88 12.62
CA VAL A 396 -11.99 -35.31 12.58
C VAL A 396 -11.61 -34.75 13.94
N TYR A 397 -10.39 -35.04 14.39
CA TYR A 397 -9.76 -34.38 15.55
C TYR A 397 -8.78 -33.33 15.06
N LEU A 398 -8.91 -32.12 15.55
CA LEU A 398 -8.00 -31.01 15.26
C LEU A 398 -6.99 -30.84 16.39
N ASN A 399 -5.74 -30.49 16.06
CA ASN A 399 -4.84 -30.00 17.07
C ASN A 399 -5.24 -28.58 17.54
N GLU A 400 -4.66 -28.14 18.64
CA GLU A 400 -4.88 -26.79 19.18
C GLU A 400 -4.54 -25.71 18.14
N ASN A 401 -5.38 -24.67 18.03
CA ASN A 401 -5.25 -23.54 17.10
C ASN A 401 -5.14 -23.96 15.61
N CYS A 402 -5.73 -25.09 15.23
CA CYS A 402 -5.64 -25.62 13.87
C CYS A 402 -6.17 -24.59 12.84
N VAL A 403 -7.36 -24.03 13.09
CA VAL A 403 -7.99 -23.03 12.20
C VAL A 403 -7.13 -21.77 12.13
N SER A 404 -6.63 -21.29 13.27
CA SER A 404 -5.72 -20.14 13.34
C SER A 404 -4.46 -20.33 12.49
N HIS A 405 -3.89 -21.53 12.49
CA HIS A 405 -2.72 -21.83 11.65
C HIS A 405 -3.05 -21.89 10.17
N LEU A 406 -4.19 -22.45 9.79
CA LEU A 406 -4.63 -22.50 8.38
C LEU A 406 -4.91 -21.09 7.85
N VAL A 407 -5.63 -20.25 8.60
CA VAL A 407 -5.89 -18.85 8.26
C VAL A 407 -4.58 -18.08 8.09
N ALA A 408 -3.62 -18.25 9.01
CA ALA A 408 -2.34 -17.56 8.93
C ALA A 408 -1.52 -17.92 7.69
N GLU A 409 -1.58 -19.16 7.21
CA GLU A 409 -0.89 -19.56 5.97
C GLU A 409 -1.58 -18.98 4.72
N LEU A 410 -2.92 -18.95 4.66
CA LEU A 410 -3.66 -18.30 3.58
C LEU A 410 -3.39 -16.80 3.51
N ASP A 411 -3.31 -16.12 4.67
CA ASP A 411 -3.02 -14.69 4.74
C ASP A 411 -1.58 -14.34 4.36
N ARG A 412 -0.66 -15.31 4.50
CA ARG A 412 0.78 -15.12 4.21
C ARG A 412 1.11 -15.22 2.74
N ASP A 413 0.45 -16.12 2.00
CA ASP A 413 0.72 -16.39 0.60
C ASP A 413 -0.57 -16.41 -0.22
N ASP A 414 -0.86 -15.31 -0.90
CA ASP A 414 -2.04 -15.15 -1.76
C ASP A 414 -2.04 -16.14 -2.96
N SER A 415 -0.95 -16.84 -3.23
CA SER A 415 -0.92 -17.90 -4.23
C SER A 415 -1.59 -19.19 -3.77
N ILE A 416 -1.89 -19.35 -2.46
CA ILE A 416 -2.59 -20.51 -1.91
C ILE A 416 -4.10 -20.26 -1.99
N GLY A 417 -4.83 -21.13 -2.69
CA GLY A 417 -6.29 -21.07 -2.79
C GLY A 417 -7.01 -22.10 -1.90
N LEU A 418 -6.36 -23.22 -1.60
CA LEU A 418 -6.90 -24.28 -0.76
C LEU A 418 -5.80 -24.82 0.16
N ILE A 419 -6.15 -25.04 1.42
CA ILE A 419 -5.21 -25.56 2.42
C ILE A 419 -5.87 -26.65 3.26
N CYS A 420 -5.11 -27.68 3.62
CA CYS A 420 -5.54 -28.64 4.62
C CYS A 420 -4.46 -28.88 5.68
N PRO A 421 -4.87 -29.30 6.91
CA PRO A 421 -3.93 -29.72 7.92
C PRO A 421 -3.26 -31.04 7.54
N GLN A 422 -2.06 -31.26 8.05
CA GLN A 422 -1.37 -32.53 7.91
C GLN A 422 -2.13 -33.63 8.68
N TYR A 423 -2.38 -34.75 8.00
CA TYR A 423 -3.09 -35.92 8.56
C TYR A 423 -2.27 -37.22 8.49
N SER A 424 -1.07 -37.17 7.92
CA SER A 424 -0.14 -38.30 7.79
C SER A 424 1.21 -37.99 8.41
N ALA A 425 2.14 -38.92 8.42
CA ALA A 425 3.48 -38.77 8.98
C ALA A 425 4.43 -37.84 8.20
N LEU A 426 3.93 -37.06 7.25
CA LEU A 426 4.73 -36.08 6.50
C LEU A 426 5.26 -35.00 7.44
N ALA A 427 6.57 -34.75 7.40
CA ALA A 427 7.23 -33.80 8.28
C ALA A 427 7.36 -32.37 7.70
N GLN A 428 6.97 -32.17 6.44
CA GLN A 428 7.16 -30.91 5.70
C GLN A 428 5.88 -30.47 4.99
N ASP A 429 5.77 -29.19 4.71
CA ASP A 429 4.72 -28.62 3.90
C ASP A 429 4.80 -29.17 2.47
N ARG A 430 3.64 -29.45 1.87
CA ARG A 430 3.56 -30.03 0.53
C ARG A 430 2.55 -29.27 -0.32
N VAL A 431 3.00 -28.81 -1.48
CA VAL A 431 2.12 -28.23 -2.51
C VAL A 431 1.57 -29.36 -3.38
N VAL A 432 0.25 -29.40 -3.51
CA VAL A 432 -0.47 -30.34 -4.37
C VAL A 432 -0.94 -29.56 -5.60
N THR A 433 -0.45 -29.92 -6.76
CA THR A 433 -0.78 -29.29 -8.06
C THR A 433 -1.64 -30.16 -8.95
N ASP A 434 -1.87 -31.40 -8.57
CA ASP A 434 -2.65 -32.37 -9.31
C ASP A 434 -3.56 -33.15 -8.35
N THR A 435 -4.79 -33.30 -8.75
CA THR A 435 -5.85 -33.99 -8.06
C THR A 435 -5.56 -35.45 -7.98
N CYS A 436 -5.69 -36.23 -7.16
CA CYS A 436 -5.63 -37.69 -7.13
C CYS A 436 -4.26 -38.38 -7.10
N ARG A 437 -3.17 -37.79 -7.59
CA ARG A 437 -1.87 -38.49 -7.59
C ARG A 437 -1.45 -38.97 -6.21
N GLY A 438 -1.60 -38.11 -5.20
CA GLY A 438 -1.20 -38.42 -3.83
C GLY A 438 -2.01 -39.50 -3.13
N ARG A 439 -3.26 -39.77 -3.55
CA ARG A 439 -4.10 -40.84 -2.98
C ARG A 439 -3.69 -42.20 -3.45
N TYR A 440 -3.31 -42.31 -4.71
CA TYR A 440 -3.05 -43.61 -5.37
C TYR A 440 -1.59 -44.07 -5.25
N ASP A 441 -0.65 -43.14 -5.08
CA ASP A 441 0.78 -43.45 -4.95
C ASP A 441 1.24 -43.55 -3.48
N GLY A 442 0.34 -43.38 -2.52
CA GLY A 442 0.65 -43.43 -1.09
C GLY A 442 1.34 -42.19 -0.55
N THR A 443 1.55 -41.14 -1.36
CA THR A 443 2.19 -39.90 -0.92
C THR A 443 1.22 -38.92 -0.21
N GLY A 444 -0.10 -39.22 -0.19
CA GLY A 444 -1.17 -38.42 0.42
C GLY A 444 -1.61 -37.25 -0.46
N GLY A 445 -2.89 -37.17 -0.83
CA GLY A 445 -3.53 -36.02 -1.48
C GLY A 445 -4.05 -35.01 -0.46
N MET A 446 -4.82 -34.03 -0.91
CA MET A 446 -5.55 -33.14 -0.01
C MET A 446 -6.47 -33.95 0.90
N ALA A 447 -6.60 -33.56 2.17
CA ALA A 447 -7.51 -34.18 3.12
C ALA A 447 -8.96 -33.75 2.82
N GLY A 448 -9.68 -34.48 1.98
CA GLY A 448 -11.05 -34.15 1.59
C GLY A 448 -12.05 -34.02 2.76
N PHE A 449 -11.67 -34.49 3.93
CA PHE A 449 -12.43 -34.39 5.18
C PHE A 449 -12.09 -33.15 6.02
N ALA A 450 -11.09 -32.32 5.62
CA ALA A 450 -10.63 -31.12 6.32
C ALA A 450 -9.94 -30.15 5.36
N MET A 451 -10.69 -29.34 4.64
CA MET A 451 -10.18 -28.42 3.61
C MET A 451 -10.66 -26.99 3.86
N MET A 452 -9.73 -26.02 3.89
CA MET A 452 -10.07 -24.60 3.99
C MET A 452 -9.83 -23.89 2.67
N LEU A 453 -10.89 -23.29 2.13
CA LEU A 453 -10.89 -22.50 0.91
C LEU A 453 -10.62 -21.03 1.24
N ALA A 454 -9.79 -20.37 0.45
CA ALA A 454 -9.49 -18.95 0.57
C ALA A 454 -10.75 -18.08 0.37
N SER A 455 -10.85 -16.99 1.11
CA SER A 455 -12.04 -16.12 1.17
C SER A 455 -12.38 -15.40 -0.13
N ASP A 456 -11.47 -15.34 -1.09
CA ASP A 456 -11.65 -14.72 -2.41
C ASP A 456 -12.15 -15.71 -3.49
N LEU A 457 -12.21 -17.02 -3.18
CA LEU A 457 -12.71 -18.07 -4.10
C LEU A 457 -14.19 -18.39 -3.83
N THR A 458 -15.04 -17.38 -3.84
CA THR A 458 -16.48 -17.50 -3.52
C THR A 458 -17.35 -18.00 -4.67
N ASP A 459 -16.81 -18.09 -5.86
CA ASP A 459 -17.51 -18.55 -7.09
C ASP A 459 -17.59 -20.07 -7.21
N TYR A 460 -16.95 -20.82 -6.31
CA TYR A 460 -16.97 -22.28 -6.32
C TYR A 460 -18.28 -22.85 -5.76
N ARG A 461 -18.70 -23.99 -6.32
CA ARG A 461 -19.73 -24.88 -5.75
C ARG A 461 -19.36 -26.33 -6.05
N PHE A 462 -19.59 -27.20 -5.07
CA PHE A 462 -19.45 -28.63 -5.26
C PHE A 462 -20.51 -29.14 -6.25
N PRO A 463 -20.19 -30.05 -7.17
CA PRO A 463 -21.18 -30.68 -8.03
C PRO A 463 -22.18 -31.52 -7.20
N GLU A 464 -23.45 -31.14 -7.17
CA GLU A 464 -24.47 -31.77 -6.35
C GLU A 464 -24.92 -33.14 -6.88
N GLU A 465 -24.62 -33.45 -8.13
CA GLU A 465 -24.77 -34.75 -8.74
C GLU A 465 -23.77 -35.79 -8.22
N LEU A 466 -22.64 -35.37 -7.61
CA LEU A 466 -21.75 -36.25 -6.86
C LEU A 466 -22.33 -36.43 -5.46
N GLN A 467 -22.42 -37.65 -4.97
CA GLN A 467 -23.06 -37.92 -3.69
C GLN A 467 -22.10 -37.89 -2.50
N LEU A 468 -20.96 -38.57 -2.61
CA LEU A 468 -20.02 -38.76 -1.50
C LEU A 468 -18.54 -38.54 -1.88
N TRP A 469 -18.16 -38.83 -3.11
CA TRP A 469 -16.78 -38.91 -3.54
C TRP A 469 -16.47 -37.89 -4.63
N TRP A 470 -15.17 -37.59 -4.83
CA TRP A 470 -14.63 -36.73 -5.89
C TRP A 470 -14.96 -35.22 -5.82
N GLY A 471 -15.73 -34.81 -4.82
CA GLY A 471 -16.00 -33.38 -4.65
C GLY A 471 -14.76 -32.59 -4.21
N ASP A 472 -13.92 -33.21 -3.38
CA ASP A 472 -12.64 -32.68 -2.97
C ASP A 472 -11.66 -32.58 -4.15
N ASP A 473 -11.61 -33.59 -5.03
CA ASP A 473 -10.81 -33.53 -6.25
C ASP A 473 -11.32 -32.41 -7.19
N HIS A 474 -12.65 -32.25 -7.31
CA HIS A 474 -13.25 -31.18 -8.10
C HIS A 474 -12.90 -29.80 -7.56
N LEU A 475 -12.85 -29.62 -6.22
CA LEU A 475 -12.41 -28.37 -5.59
C LEU A 475 -10.93 -28.09 -5.85
N VAL A 476 -10.07 -29.10 -5.75
CA VAL A 476 -8.64 -28.98 -6.08
C VAL A 476 -8.44 -28.58 -7.55
N ASP A 477 -9.16 -29.24 -8.49
CA ASP A 477 -9.12 -28.87 -9.91
C ASP A 477 -9.51 -27.41 -10.12
N HIS A 478 -10.59 -26.93 -9.48
CA HIS A 478 -11.03 -25.55 -9.59
C HIS A 478 -9.96 -24.56 -9.12
N VAL A 479 -9.33 -24.82 -7.98
CA VAL A 479 -8.28 -23.95 -7.42
C VAL A 479 -7.06 -23.90 -8.33
N VAL A 480 -6.65 -25.06 -8.89
CA VAL A 480 -5.52 -25.15 -9.83
C VAL A 480 -5.85 -24.44 -11.14
N ASP A 481 -7.06 -24.57 -11.66
CA ASP A 481 -7.53 -23.87 -12.87
C ASP A 481 -7.54 -22.35 -12.72
N LYS A 482 -7.72 -21.85 -11.48
CA LYS A 482 -7.56 -20.42 -11.14
C LYS A 482 -6.09 -19.99 -10.98
N GLY A 483 -5.14 -20.87 -11.25
CA GLY A 483 -3.70 -20.59 -11.10
C GLY A 483 -3.22 -20.53 -9.65
N ARG A 484 -4.02 -21.06 -8.70
CA ARG A 484 -3.70 -21.05 -7.27
C ARG A 484 -3.15 -22.42 -6.83
N LYS A 485 -2.46 -22.42 -5.69
CA LYS A 485 -1.87 -23.64 -5.12
C LYS A 485 -2.81 -24.27 -4.09
N CYS A 486 -2.72 -25.61 -3.98
CA CYS A 486 -3.29 -26.36 -2.87
C CYS A 486 -2.15 -26.77 -1.93
N LEU A 487 -2.25 -26.47 -0.63
CA LEU A 487 -1.19 -26.71 0.37
C LEU A 487 -1.64 -27.71 1.42
N ILE A 488 -0.80 -28.71 1.74
CA ILE A 488 -0.88 -29.48 2.97
C ILE A 488 0.17 -28.89 3.93
N THR A 489 -0.27 -28.33 5.06
CA THR A 489 0.66 -27.66 5.98
C THR A 489 0.96 -28.48 7.22
N SER A 490 2.24 -28.56 7.59
CA SER A 490 2.70 -29.19 8.84
C SER A 490 2.43 -28.35 10.09
N LYS A 491 2.06 -27.08 9.94
CA LYS A 491 1.75 -26.17 11.06
C LYS A 491 0.40 -26.47 11.71
N ALA A 492 -0.52 -27.09 10.97
CA ALA A 492 -1.79 -27.59 11.47
C ALA A 492 -1.86 -29.11 11.28
N ARG A 493 -2.44 -29.81 12.25
CA ARG A 493 -2.57 -31.26 12.21
C ARG A 493 -3.99 -31.69 12.56
N CYS A 494 -4.41 -32.80 11.94
CA CYS A 494 -5.64 -33.46 12.28
C CYS A 494 -5.49 -35.00 12.25
N VAL A 495 -6.43 -35.67 12.88
CA VAL A 495 -6.57 -37.13 12.84
C VAL A 495 -7.99 -37.44 12.41
N HIS A 496 -8.15 -38.30 11.42
CA HIS A 496 -9.44 -38.76 10.92
C HIS A 496 -9.77 -40.15 11.51
N GLU A 497 -10.90 -40.27 12.18
CA GLU A 497 -11.40 -41.54 12.77
C GLU A 497 -12.05 -42.46 11.73
N HIS A 498 -11.55 -42.52 10.53
CA HIS A 498 -12.01 -43.40 9.44
C HIS A 498 -13.52 -43.73 9.39
N SER A 499 -14.29 -42.85 8.73
CA SER A 499 -15.54 -43.27 8.06
C SER A 499 -16.63 -43.88 8.97
N VAL A 500 -16.89 -43.30 10.13
CA VAL A 500 -17.89 -43.83 11.08
C VAL A 500 -19.26 -44.01 10.42
N THR A 501 -19.67 -43.09 9.58
CA THR A 501 -20.96 -43.15 8.84
C THR A 501 -20.90 -44.09 7.62
N ILE A 502 -19.82 -44.03 6.86
CA ILE A 502 -19.65 -44.85 5.63
C ILE A 502 -19.58 -46.33 5.97
N ASN A 503 -18.96 -46.72 7.05
CA ASN A 503 -18.87 -48.11 7.49
C ASN A 503 -20.24 -48.73 7.84
N LYS A 504 -21.32 -47.95 7.90
CA LYS A 504 -22.71 -48.43 8.09
C LYS A 504 -23.45 -48.63 6.79
N VAL A 505 -22.89 -48.17 5.66
CA VAL A 505 -23.46 -48.36 4.34
C VAL A 505 -23.07 -49.75 3.79
N PRO A 506 -24.00 -50.55 3.25
CA PRO A 506 -23.67 -51.84 2.63
C PRO A 506 -22.60 -51.71 1.55
N ASN A 507 -21.65 -52.64 1.51
CA ASN A 507 -20.48 -52.58 0.61
C ASN A 507 -20.84 -52.49 -0.87
N ASP A 508 -21.90 -53.16 -1.30
CA ASP A 508 -22.41 -53.13 -2.67
C ASP A 508 -23.02 -51.78 -3.03
N GLU A 509 -23.76 -51.20 -2.13
CA GLU A 509 -24.30 -49.84 -2.30
C GLU A 509 -23.18 -48.80 -2.33
N LEU A 510 -22.20 -48.90 -1.41
CA LEU A 510 -21.04 -48.02 -1.37
C LEU A 510 -20.23 -48.09 -2.66
N ALA A 511 -19.96 -49.31 -3.17
CA ALA A 511 -19.26 -49.51 -4.42
C ALA A 511 -20.01 -48.90 -5.64
N ARG A 512 -21.36 -49.00 -5.63
CA ARG A 512 -22.19 -48.36 -6.65
C ARG A 512 -22.08 -46.85 -6.63
N ILE A 513 -22.14 -46.22 -5.46
CA ILE A 513 -22.02 -44.76 -5.29
C ILE A 513 -20.63 -44.29 -5.77
N VAL A 514 -19.56 -44.96 -5.31
CA VAL A 514 -18.17 -44.65 -5.72
C VAL A 514 -17.99 -44.68 -7.24
N ASN A 515 -18.47 -45.73 -7.89
CA ASN A 515 -18.34 -45.87 -9.35
C ASN A 515 -19.16 -44.81 -10.10
N LEU A 516 -20.38 -44.53 -9.66
CA LEU A 516 -21.25 -43.52 -10.27
C LEU A 516 -20.68 -42.11 -10.13
N ASP A 517 -20.19 -41.75 -8.94
CA ASP A 517 -19.57 -40.45 -8.69
C ASP A 517 -18.28 -40.32 -9.55
N LYS A 518 -17.50 -41.39 -9.68
CA LYS A 518 -16.32 -41.39 -10.53
C LYS A 518 -16.64 -41.13 -12.00
N GLU A 519 -17.64 -41.84 -12.55
CA GLU A 519 -18.06 -41.63 -13.93
C GLU A 519 -18.49 -40.19 -14.20
N LYS A 520 -19.26 -39.60 -13.28
CA LYS A 520 -19.72 -38.20 -13.37
C LYS A 520 -18.54 -37.23 -13.30
N TYR A 521 -17.63 -37.44 -12.37
CA TYR A 521 -16.42 -36.62 -12.25
C TYR A 521 -15.55 -36.66 -13.49
N ASP A 522 -15.31 -37.88 -14.03
CA ASP A 522 -14.53 -38.07 -15.26
C ASP A 522 -15.18 -37.40 -16.48
N GLN A 523 -16.54 -37.41 -16.55
CA GLN A 523 -17.28 -36.69 -17.60
C GLN A 523 -17.11 -35.18 -17.47
N GLN A 524 -17.21 -34.62 -16.29
CA GLN A 524 -17.01 -33.20 -16.04
C GLN A 524 -15.57 -32.77 -16.35
N LYS A 525 -14.58 -33.57 -15.96
CA LYS A 525 -13.16 -33.30 -16.24
C LYS A 525 -12.81 -33.30 -17.73
N ARG A 526 -13.53 -34.10 -18.54
CA ARG A 526 -13.38 -34.09 -20.02
C ARG A 526 -14.08 -32.91 -20.68
N ALA A 527 -15.07 -32.31 -20.03
CA ALA A 527 -15.83 -31.17 -20.52
C ALA A 527 -15.18 -29.79 -20.22
N ARG A 528 -14.23 -29.77 -19.31
CA ARG A 528 -13.37 -28.61 -19.01
C ARG A 528 -12.19 -28.53 -19.98
#